data_a8a9d6deb5c134c26f4b2fd9cb676088
#
_entry.id   a8a9d6deb5c134c26f4b2fd9cb676088
#
_cell.length_a   1.000
_cell.length_b   1.000
_cell.length_c   1.000
_cell.angle_alpha   90.00
_cell.angle_beta   90.00
_cell.angle_gamma   90.00
#
_symmetry.space_group_name_H-M   'P 1'
#
loop_
_entity.id
_entity.type
_entity.pdbx_description
1 polymer ?
#
loop_
_entity_poly.entity_id
_entity_poly.type
_entity_poly.pdbx_seq_one_letter_code
_entity_poly.pdbx_strand_id
1 'polypeptide(L)'
;MNMIERVQQEWFSNIRGDLLSGLVVALALIPEAIAFSIIAGVDPRVGLYASFCIAVVIAFTGGRPGMISAATGAMALLMVTLVRDHGLEYLLAATMLCGVLQIAAGFLKLGSLMRFVSRSVVTGFVNALAILIFMAQLPELTNVTWHVYAMTAGGLAIIYLFPYVPAIGRVIPSPLVCILVLTALAMVVGLDIRTVSDMGELPDTLPVFLWPEVPLTLETLMIIFPYSAGLAVVGLLESMMTATIVDDLTDTSSDKNRECKGQGIANIGSGLLGGMAGCAMIGQSVINVKSGGRTRLSCLIAGVALLLLVVFLSDWVGQIPMAALVAVMVMVSIGTFSWDSIRNLKKHPLSTNIVMVSTVAVVVATHNLAYGVLVGVLLAALFFANKIGHFLYVSSEQEASGRERTYKVVGQVFFSSSDKFVGSFDFKEAVDKVVIDLARAHFWDITAVAALDKVVIKLRREGAEVEVRGLNEASATIVDRFGVHDKPEAVDQLMDH
;
A
#
# COMPACT_ATOMS: atom_id res chain seq x y z
N MET A 1 12.40 -23.82 -18.73
CA MET A 1 10.95 -23.85 -19.06
C MET A 1 10.75 -23.10 -20.37
N ASN A 2 10.26 -23.78 -21.39
CA ASN A 2 10.02 -23.19 -22.70
C ASN A 2 8.88 -22.14 -22.61
N MET A 3 8.87 -21.19 -23.53
CA MET A 3 7.85 -20.12 -23.56
C MET A 3 6.41 -20.68 -23.63
N ILE A 4 6.21 -21.79 -24.34
CA ILE A 4 4.92 -22.48 -24.47
C ILE A 4 4.49 -23.10 -23.14
N GLU A 5 5.39 -23.77 -22.44
CA GLU A 5 5.13 -24.35 -21.11
C GLU A 5 4.74 -23.28 -20.09
N ARG A 6 5.41 -22.13 -20.13
CA ARG A 6 5.10 -20.98 -19.28
C ARG A 6 3.71 -20.42 -19.55
N VAL A 7 3.35 -20.23 -20.83
CA VAL A 7 2.00 -19.76 -21.20
C VAL A 7 0.95 -20.78 -20.76
N GLN A 8 1.18 -22.06 -20.98
CA GLN A 8 0.25 -23.10 -20.56
C GLN A 8 0.06 -23.12 -19.03
N GLN A 9 1.12 -22.92 -18.26
CA GLN A 9 1.06 -22.91 -16.81
C GLN A 9 0.39 -21.63 -16.27
N GLU A 10 0.73 -20.45 -16.81
CA GLU A 10 0.20 -19.16 -16.34
C GLU A 10 -1.26 -18.90 -16.76
N TRP A 11 -1.78 -19.59 -17.83
CA TRP A 11 -3.09 -19.30 -18.40
C TRP A 11 -4.08 -20.47 -18.36
N PHE A 12 -3.62 -21.70 -18.58
CA PHE A 12 -4.49 -22.83 -18.88
C PHE A 12 -4.35 -24.01 -17.92
N SER A 13 -3.60 -23.86 -16.84
CA SER A 13 -3.43 -24.93 -15.86
C SER A 13 -4.67 -25.23 -15.02
N ASN A 14 -5.64 -24.32 -14.95
CA ASN A 14 -6.85 -24.44 -14.10
C ASN A 14 -8.10 -23.82 -14.72
N ILE A 15 -8.40 -24.10 -15.98
CA ILE A 15 -9.47 -23.44 -16.76
C ILE A 15 -10.81 -23.44 -16.04
N ARG A 16 -11.25 -24.59 -15.50
CA ARG A 16 -12.57 -24.69 -14.84
C ARG A 16 -12.64 -23.84 -13.58
N GLY A 17 -11.63 -23.87 -12.76
CA GLY A 17 -11.54 -23.06 -11.53
C GLY A 17 -11.51 -21.57 -11.87
N ASP A 18 -10.73 -21.17 -12.87
CA ASP A 18 -10.56 -19.79 -13.29
C ASP A 18 -11.84 -19.21 -13.94
N LEU A 19 -12.59 -19.99 -14.72
CA LEU A 19 -13.88 -19.56 -15.28
C LEU A 19 -14.91 -19.30 -14.17
N LEU A 20 -15.05 -20.24 -13.24
CA LEU A 20 -16.02 -20.10 -12.15
C LEU A 20 -15.66 -18.97 -11.19
N SER A 21 -14.38 -18.90 -10.79
CA SER A 21 -13.92 -17.84 -9.89
C SER A 21 -13.99 -16.47 -10.55
N GLY A 22 -13.59 -16.34 -11.81
CA GLY A 22 -13.68 -15.09 -12.56
C GLY A 22 -15.12 -14.58 -12.67
N LEU A 23 -16.09 -15.46 -12.89
CA LEU A 23 -17.52 -15.07 -12.92
C LEU A 23 -18.00 -14.61 -11.52
N VAL A 24 -17.63 -15.30 -10.45
CA VAL A 24 -17.97 -14.88 -9.08
C VAL A 24 -17.39 -13.51 -8.78
N VAL A 25 -16.13 -13.27 -9.16
CA VAL A 25 -15.47 -11.98 -9.00
C VAL A 25 -16.14 -10.90 -9.82
N ALA A 26 -16.53 -11.16 -11.08
CA ALA A 26 -17.26 -10.20 -11.91
C ALA A 26 -18.53 -9.70 -11.23
N LEU A 27 -19.32 -10.61 -10.67
CA LEU A 27 -20.54 -10.27 -9.93
C LEU A 27 -20.29 -9.46 -8.66
N ALA A 28 -19.16 -9.69 -7.98
CA ALA A 28 -18.75 -8.92 -6.80
C ALA A 28 -18.23 -7.52 -7.17
N LEU A 29 -17.54 -7.38 -8.32
CA LEU A 29 -16.97 -6.12 -8.78
C LEU A 29 -18.00 -5.08 -9.22
N ILE A 30 -19.15 -5.50 -9.79
CA ILE A 30 -20.14 -4.57 -10.32
C ILE A 30 -20.57 -3.53 -9.27
N PRO A 31 -21.10 -3.92 -8.10
CA PRO A 31 -21.58 -2.95 -7.11
C PRO A 31 -20.45 -2.08 -6.55
N GLU A 32 -19.25 -2.63 -6.39
CA GLU A 32 -18.12 -1.88 -5.88
C GLU A 32 -17.62 -0.85 -6.89
N ALA A 33 -17.49 -1.21 -8.16
CA ALA A 33 -17.09 -0.29 -9.22
C ALA A 33 -18.08 0.89 -9.36
N ILE A 34 -19.37 0.63 -9.24
CA ILE A 34 -20.43 1.66 -9.23
C ILE A 34 -20.24 2.57 -8.01
N ALA A 35 -20.12 2.00 -6.81
CA ALA A 35 -19.99 2.76 -5.59
C ALA A 35 -18.71 3.62 -5.57
N PHE A 36 -17.58 3.11 -6.08
CA PHE A 36 -16.34 3.86 -6.17
C PHE A 36 -16.40 5.00 -7.18
N SER A 37 -17.14 4.84 -8.29
CA SER A 37 -17.40 5.94 -9.22
C SER A 37 -18.19 7.07 -8.54
N ILE A 38 -19.23 6.71 -7.81
CA ILE A 38 -20.05 7.67 -7.05
C ILE A 38 -19.23 8.40 -6.00
N ILE A 39 -18.37 7.68 -5.26
CA ILE A 39 -17.43 8.29 -4.30
C ILE A 39 -16.49 9.28 -5.01
N ALA A 40 -15.96 8.92 -6.18
CA ALA A 40 -15.09 9.80 -6.95
C ALA A 40 -15.84 11.02 -7.55
N GLY A 41 -17.17 11.00 -7.57
CA GLY A 41 -18.00 12.08 -8.12
C GLY A 41 -18.16 11.98 -9.64
N VAL A 42 -18.06 10.78 -10.20
CA VAL A 42 -18.22 10.51 -11.64
C VAL A 42 -19.33 9.51 -11.91
N ASP A 43 -19.76 9.43 -13.17
CA ASP A 43 -20.76 8.45 -13.60
C ASP A 43 -20.34 7.01 -13.28
N PRO A 44 -21.30 6.13 -12.93
CA PRO A 44 -21.02 4.70 -12.71
C PRO A 44 -20.27 4.02 -13.86
N ARG A 45 -20.49 4.44 -15.11
CA ARG A 45 -19.79 3.90 -16.29
C ARG A 45 -18.27 4.05 -16.21
N VAL A 46 -17.79 5.12 -15.58
CA VAL A 46 -16.33 5.42 -15.49
C VAL A 46 -15.60 4.34 -14.68
N GLY A 47 -16.15 3.93 -13.54
CA GLY A 47 -15.58 2.85 -12.73
C GLY A 47 -15.77 1.46 -13.34
N LEU A 48 -16.88 1.23 -14.04
CA LEU A 48 -17.15 -0.03 -14.71
C LEU A 48 -16.20 -0.24 -15.92
N TYR A 49 -16.00 0.80 -16.73
CA TYR A 49 -14.99 0.75 -17.81
C TYR A 49 -13.57 0.61 -17.27
N ALA A 50 -13.25 1.30 -16.18
CA ALA A 50 -11.97 1.14 -15.50
C ALA A 50 -11.76 -0.30 -15.03
N SER A 51 -12.74 -0.88 -14.35
CA SER A 51 -12.65 -2.25 -13.83
C SER A 51 -12.49 -3.28 -14.95
N PHE A 52 -13.21 -3.12 -16.06
CA PHE A 52 -13.02 -3.94 -17.24
C PHE A 52 -11.61 -3.80 -17.81
N CYS A 53 -11.20 -2.57 -18.15
CA CYS A 53 -9.93 -2.32 -18.81
C CYS A 53 -8.75 -2.80 -17.97
N ILE A 54 -8.75 -2.43 -16.67
CA ILE A 54 -7.65 -2.78 -15.76
C ILE A 54 -7.57 -4.31 -15.60
N ALA A 55 -8.69 -5.00 -15.35
CA ALA A 55 -8.70 -6.45 -15.21
C ALA A 55 -8.18 -7.17 -16.46
N VAL A 56 -8.61 -6.73 -17.63
CA VAL A 56 -8.17 -7.31 -18.92
C VAL A 56 -6.69 -7.05 -19.16
N VAL A 57 -6.24 -5.80 -19.03
CA VAL A 57 -4.84 -5.43 -19.32
C VAL A 57 -3.89 -6.09 -18.33
N ILE A 58 -4.23 -6.12 -17.03
CA ILE A 58 -3.38 -6.72 -16.00
C ILE A 58 -3.27 -8.24 -16.16
N ALA A 59 -4.28 -8.90 -16.72
CA ALA A 59 -4.19 -10.32 -17.03
C ALA A 59 -3.01 -10.64 -17.95
N PHE A 60 -2.66 -9.75 -18.89
CA PHE A 60 -1.53 -9.92 -19.80
C PHE A 60 -0.23 -9.34 -19.26
N THR A 61 -0.29 -8.17 -18.63
CA THR A 61 0.90 -7.37 -18.26
C THR A 61 1.37 -7.60 -16.84
N GLY A 62 0.47 -7.99 -15.93
CA GLY A 62 0.74 -8.09 -14.50
C GLY A 62 1.82 -9.11 -14.11
N GLY A 63 2.41 -8.89 -12.97
CA GLY A 63 3.45 -9.74 -12.37
C GLY A 63 2.89 -10.85 -11.47
N ARG A 64 1.58 -10.81 -11.12
CA ARG A 64 0.94 -11.78 -10.23
C ARG A 64 -0.29 -12.43 -10.89
N PRO A 65 -0.21 -13.69 -11.33
CA PRO A 65 -1.39 -14.46 -11.79
C PRO A 65 -2.42 -14.64 -10.67
N GLY A 66 -3.70 -14.62 -11.02
CA GLY A 66 -4.80 -14.80 -10.06
C GLY A 66 -5.10 -13.62 -9.15
N MET A 67 -4.36 -12.51 -9.26
CA MET A 67 -4.65 -11.27 -8.55
C MET A 67 -5.59 -10.39 -9.36
N ILE A 68 -6.65 -9.90 -8.73
CA ILE A 68 -7.67 -9.07 -9.37
C ILE A 68 -7.33 -7.59 -9.19
N SER A 69 -7.33 -6.84 -10.29
CA SER A 69 -7.19 -5.39 -10.29
C SER A 69 -8.38 -4.74 -10.98
N ALA A 70 -8.87 -3.63 -10.43
CA ALA A 70 -10.02 -2.91 -10.93
C ALA A 70 -10.03 -1.47 -10.38
N ALA A 71 -11.10 -0.70 -10.59
CA ALA A 71 -11.36 0.54 -9.87
C ALA A 71 -11.45 0.27 -8.36
N THR A 72 -10.79 1.08 -7.53
CA THR A 72 -10.71 0.85 -6.08
C THR A 72 -11.12 2.07 -5.27
N GLY A 73 -11.58 1.84 -4.03
CA GLY A 73 -11.95 2.91 -3.10
C GLY A 73 -10.77 3.80 -2.73
N ALA A 74 -9.58 3.25 -2.60
CA ALA A 74 -8.37 4.02 -2.31
C ALA A 74 -8.05 5.05 -3.41
N MET A 75 -8.22 4.64 -4.67
CA MET A 75 -8.03 5.52 -5.82
C MET A 75 -9.18 6.53 -5.94
N ALA A 76 -10.42 6.09 -5.77
CA ALA A 76 -11.61 6.95 -5.83
C ALA A 76 -11.51 8.13 -4.86
N LEU A 77 -11.15 7.87 -3.62
CA LEU A 77 -11.04 8.90 -2.59
C LEU A 77 -10.01 9.99 -2.91
N LEU A 78 -8.92 9.65 -3.59
CA LEU A 78 -7.90 10.62 -4.01
C LEU A 78 -8.36 11.52 -5.17
N MET A 79 -9.37 11.11 -5.93
CA MET A 79 -9.84 11.83 -7.12
C MET A 79 -10.97 12.82 -6.83
N VAL A 80 -11.63 12.72 -5.66
CA VAL A 80 -12.83 13.51 -5.32
C VAL A 80 -12.63 15.01 -5.56
N THR A 81 -11.56 15.56 -5.03
CA THR A 81 -11.27 17.00 -5.16
C THR A 81 -10.90 17.39 -6.59
N LEU A 82 -10.14 16.55 -7.30
CA LEU A 82 -9.78 16.80 -8.69
C LEU A 82 -11.02 16.84 -9.59
N VAL A 83 -11.94 15.89 -9.43
CA VAL A 83 -13.18 15.84 -10.21
C VAL A 83 -14.07 17.02 -9.91
N ARG A 84 -14.24 17.36 -8.63
CA ARG A 84 -15.07 18.49 -8.19
C ARG A 84 -14.57 19.81 -8.76
N ASP A 85 -13.27 20.04 -8.78
CA ASP A 85 -12.66 21.32 -9.10
C ASP A 85 -12.31 21.45 -10.60
N HIS A 86 -12.06 20.34 -11.31
CA HIS A 86 -11.58 20.33 -12.70
C HIS A 86 -12.34 19.38 -13.64
N GLY A 87 -13.17 18.50 -13.12
CA GLY A 87 -14.01 17.60 -13.92
C GLY A 87 -13.35 16.31 -14.38
N LEU A 88 -14.10 15.56 -15.21
CA LEU A 88 -13.74 14.21 -15.65
C LEU A 88 -12.47 14.17 -16.50
N GLU A 89 -12.28 15.12 -17.42
CA GLU A 89 -11.15 15.12 -18.35
C GLU A 89 -9.80 15.19 -17.61
N TYR A 90 -9.74 15.99 -16.55
CA TYR A 90 -8.56 16.07 -15.68
C TYR A 90 -8.33 14.78 -14.89
N LEU A 91 -9.39 14.07 -14.48
CA LEU A 91 -9.29 12.74 -13.88
C LEU A 91 -8.68 11.73 -14.86
N LEU A 92 -9.15 11.71 -16.11
CA LEU A 92 -8.61 10.80 -17.13
C LEU A 92 -7.12 11.09 -17.42
N ALA A 93 -6.76 12.37 -17.55
CA ALA A 93 -5.38 12.79 -17.73
C ALA A 93 -4.51 12.41 -16.51
N ALA A 94 -5.00 12.61 -15.28
CA ALA A 94 -4.31 12.20 -14.07
C ALA A 94 -4.13 10.68 -13.97
N THR A 95 -5.13 9.91 -14.41
CA THR A 95 -5.06 8.45 -14.48
C THR A 95 -3.96 7.99 -15.43
N MET A 96 -3.85 8.60 -16.60
CA MET A 96 -2.79 8.28 -17.56
C MET A 96 -1.41 8.64 -17.01
N LEU A 97 -1.25 9.83 -16.41
CA LEU A 97 0.01 10.25 -15.80
C LEU A 97 0.38 9.34 -14.61
N CYS A 98 -0.58 8.93 -13.79
CA CYS A 98 -0.38 7.92 -12.76
C CYS A 98 0.22 6.63 -13.36
N GLY A 99 -0.34 6.15 -14.48
CA GLY A 99 0.19 4.97 -15.17
C GLY A 99 1.63 5.15 -15.65
N VAL A 100 2.00 6.32 -16.18
CA VAL A 100 3.38 6.62 -16.56
C VAL A 100 4.32 6.57 -15.36
N LEU A 101 3.93 7.17 -14.23
CA LEU A 101 4.71 7.15 -12.98
C LEU A 101 4.87 5.72 -12.44
N GLN A 102 3.84 4.88 -12.52
CA GLN A 102 3.90 3.48 -12.12
C GLN A 102 4.84 2.64 -13.00
N ILE A 103 4.84 2.88 -14.32
CA ILE A 103 5.79 2.26 -15.25
C ILE A 103 7.21 2.67 -14.91
N ALA A 104 7.46 3.95 -14.70
CA ALA A 104 8.76 4.47 -14.28
C ALA A 104 9.22 3.82 -12.97
N ALA A 105 8.33 3.71 -11.97
CA ALA A 105 8.60 3.03 -10.71
C ALA A 105 9.01 1.55 -10.92
N GLY A 106 8.35 0.86 -11.84
CA GLY A 106 8.69 -0.52 -12.21
C GLY A 106 10.08 -0.67 -12.84
N PHE A 107 10.48 0.27 -13.73
CA PHE A 107 11.83 0.31 -14.30
C PHE A 107 12.91 0.67 -13.27
N LEU A 108 12.62 1.58 -12.37
CA LEU A 108 13.49 1.95 -11.25
C LEU A 108 13.53 0.87 -10.15
N LYS A 109 12.82 -0.26 -10.33
CA LYS A 109 12.74 -1.38 -9.38
C LYS A 109 12.20 -0.97 -7.99
N LEU A 110 11.35 0.05 -7.95
CA LEU A 110 10.77 0.55 -6.70
C LEU A 110 9.79 -0.44 -6.05
N GLY A 111 9.29 -1.44 -6.79
CA GLY A 111 8.51 -2.55 -6.22
C GLY A 111 9.26 -3.29 -5.10
N SER A 112 10.59 -3.30 -5.14
CA SER A 112 11.41 -3.89 -4.07
C SER A 112 11.49 -3.01 -2.81
N LEU A 113 11.17 -1.71 -2.89
CA LEU A 113 11.19 -0.80 -1.75
C LEU A 113 10.01 -1.04 -0.80
N MET A 114 9.00 -1.79 -1.22
CA MET A 114 7.88 -2.17 -0.35
C MET A 114 8.31 -2.92 0.92
N ARG A 115 9.46 -3.59 0.89
CA ARG A 115 10.06 -4.23 2.08
C ARG A 115 10.42 -3.23 3.20
N PHE A 116 10.54 -1.94 2.87
CA PHE A 116 10.82 -0.87 3.85
C PHE A 116 9.54 -0.29 4.47
N VAL A 117 8.38 -0.58 3.91
CA VAL A 117 7.10 -0.16 4.50
C VAL A 117 6.78 -1.09 5.65
N SER A 118 6.78 -0.55 6.86
CA SER A 118 6.53 -1.35 8.06
C SER A 118 5.08 -1.82 8.13
N ARG A 119 4.86 -2.96 8.78
CA ARG A 119 3.51 -3.52 8.98
C ARG A 119 2.56 -2.54 9.69
N SER A 120 3.07 -1.69 10.57
CA SER A 120 2.27 -0.66 11.26
C SER A 120 1.73 0.41 10.31
N VAL A 121 2.53 0.83 9.32
CA VAL A 121 2.07 1.76 8.27
C VAL A 121 0.97 1.12 7.44
N VAL A 122 1.19 -0.12 6.99
CA VAL A 122 0.19 -0.89 6.22
C VAL A 122 -1.12 -1.01 6.99
N THR A 123 -1.06 -1.39 8.27
CA THR A 123 -2.25 -1.51 9.12
C THR A 123 -2.95 -0.15 9.31
N GLY A 124 -2.18 0.92 9.52
CA GLY A 124 -2.72 2.29 9.60
C GLY A 124 -3.40 2.72 8.31
N PHE A 125 -2.78 2.45 7.15
CA PHE A 125 -3.36 2.71 5.84
C PHE A 125 -4.69 2.00 5.62
N VAL A 126 -4.74 0.69 5.88
CA VAL A 126 -5.95 -0.13 5.70
C VAL A 126 -7.07 0.32 6.62
N ASN A 127 -6.77 0.64 7.88
CA ASN A 127 -7.76 1.17 8.83
C ASN A 127 -8.28 2.55 8.42
N ALA A 128 -7.39 3.43 7.96
CA ALA A 128 -7.77 4.74 7.48
C ALA A 128 -8.67 4.64 6.23
N LEU A 129 -8.31 3.77 5.28
CA LEU A 129 -9.11 3.50 4.09
C LEU A 129 -10.53 3.02 4.46
N ALA A 130 -10.63 2.08 5.41
CA ALA A 130 -11.91 1.59 5.90
C ALA A 130 -12.78 2.72 6.50
N ILE A 131 -12.17 3.59 7.31
CA ILE A 131 -12.85 4.74 7.91
C ILE A 131 -13.33 5.71 6.81
N LEU A 132 -12.49 6.03 5.83
CA LEU A 132 -12.87 6.94 4.74
C LEU A 132 -13.99 6.36 3.86
N ILE A 133 -13.95 5.05 3.55
CA ILE A 133 -15.03 4.38 2.82
C ILE A 133 -16.35 4.49 3.59
N PHE A 134 -16.33 4.26 4.90
CA PHE A 134 -17.51 4.41 5.74
C PHE A 134 -18.01 5.87 5.75
N MET A 135 -17.12 6.83 5.95
CA MET A 135 -17.48 8.25 5.96
C MET A 135 -18.09 8.70 4.63
N ALA A 136 -17.62 8.16 3.51
CA ALA A 136 -18.17 8.45 2.19
C ALA A 136 -19.63 7.95 1.99
N GLN A 137 -20.11 7.04 2.83
CA GLN A 137 -21.50 6.58 2.80
C GLN A 137 -22.45 7.47 3.63
N LEU A 138 -21.94 8.26 4.57
CA LEU A 138 -22.76 9.07 5.45
C LEU A 138 -23.68 10.08 4.72
N PRO A 139 -23.24 10.74 3.63
CA PRO A 139 -24.12 11.64 2.88
C PRO A 139 -25.37 10.93 2.31
N GLU A 140 -25.25 9.66 1.93
CA GLU A 140 -26.38 8.86 1.41
C GLU A 140 -27.38 8.46 2.50
N LEU A 141 -27.02 8.59 3.76
CA LEU A 141 -27.85 8.32 4.94
C LEU A 141 -28.36 9.60 5.63
N THR A 142 -28.11 10.79 5.05
CA THR A 142 -28.56 12.05 5.60
C THR A 142 -29.74 12.61 4.82
N ASN A 143 -30.73 13.18 5.53
CA ASN A 143 -31.95 13.77 4.95
C ASN A 143 -32.73 12.80 4.06
N VAL A 144 -32.79 11.52 4.45
CA VAL A 144 -33.50 10.46 3.73
C VAL A 144 -34.68 9.94 4.54
N THR A 145 -35.60 9.24 3.85
CA THR A 145 -36.75 8.61 4.50
C THR A 145 -36.33 7.42 5.35
N TRP A 146 -37.17 7.03 6.30
CA TRP A 146 -36.92 5.86 7.14
C TRP A 146 -36.77 4.54 6.32
N HIS A 147 -37.37 4.50 5.13
CA HIS A 147 -37.24 3.36 4.21
C HIS A 147 -35.78 3.08 3.82
N VAL A 148 -34.98 4.12 3.60
CA VAL A 148 -33.55 3.99 3.27
C VAL A 148 -32.78 3.34 4.44
N TYR A 149 -33.05 3.76 5.68
CA TYR A 149 -32.44 3.15 6.85
C TYR A 149 -32.87 1.68 7.02
N ALA A 150 -34.15 1.39 6.85
CA ALA A 150 -34.68 0.04 6.95
C ALA A 150 -34.09 -0.88 5.87
N MET A 151 -33.95 -0.38 4.64
CA MET A 151 -33.34 -1.13 3.54
C MET A 151 -31.85 -1.35 3.76
N THR A 152 -31.12 -0.33 4.21
CA THR A 152 -29.69 -0.47 4.52
C THR A 152 -29.47 -1.49 5.65
N ALA A 153 -30.26 -1.42 6.73
CA ALA A 153 -30.21 -2.39 7.82
C ALA A 153 -30.57 -3.81 7.37
N GLY A 154 -31.64 -3.92 6.58
CA GLY A 154 -32.06 -5.19 5.98
C GLY A 154 -31.00 -5.77 5.04
N GLY A 155 -30.35 -4.92 4.25
CA GLY A 155 -29.24 -5.30 3.38
C GLY A 155 -28.05 -5.84 4.17
N LEU A 156 -27.65 -5.17 5.23
CA LEU A 156 -26.59 -5.67 6.13
C LEU A 156 -27.00 -7.00 6.77
N ALA A 157 -28.25 -7.14 7.20
CA ALA A 157 -28.75 -8.41 7.75
C ALA A 157 -28.66 -9.54 6.70
N ILE A 158 -29.05 -9.29 5.45
CA ILE A 158 -28.90 -10.27 4.37
C ILE A 158 -27.42 -10.63 4.17
N ILE A 159 -26.52 -9.64 4.07
CA ILE A 159 -25.11 -9.86 3.83
C ILE A 159 -24.48 -10.76 4.90
N TYR A 160 -24.79 -10.54 6.17
CA TYR A 160 -24.18 -11.28 7.27
C TYR A 160 -24.89 -12.59 7.62
N LEU A 161 -26.20 -12.72 7.34
CA LEU A 161 -26.95 -13.94 7.66
C LEU A 161 -27.00 -14.95 6.50
N PHE A 162 -26.97 -14.48 5.25
CA PHE A 162 -27.05 -15.35 4.08
C PHE A 162 -25.96 -16.42 4.01
N PRO A 163 -24.68 -16.17 4.38
CA PRO A 163 -23.65 -17.19 4.38
C PRO A 163 -23.94 -18.41 5.26
N TYR A 164 -24.86 -18.31 6.23
CA TYR A 164 -25.29 -19.41 7.08
C TYR A 164 -26.38 -20.29 6.45
N VAL A 165 -26.93 -19.90 5.31
CA VAL A 165 -27.93 -20.72 4.61
C VAL A 165 -27.26 -21.97 4.05
N PRO A 166 -27.75 -23.17 4.41
CA PRO A 166 -27.17 -24.44 3.92
C PRO A 166 -27.19 -24.53 2.41
N ALA A 167 -26.15 -25.13 1.84
CA ALA A 167 -25.95 -25.42 0.40
C ALA A 167 -25.73 -24.21 -0.51
N ILE A 168 -26.42 -23.09 -0.33
CA ILE A 168 -26.41 -21.93 -1.24
C ILE A 168 -25.56 -20.78 -0.71
N GLY A 169 -25.56 -20.56 0.61
CA GLY A 169 -24.94 -19.39 1.23
C GLY A 169 -23.42 -19.26 1.07
N ARG A 170 -22.74 -20.35 0.71
CA ARG A 170 -21.29 -20.36 0.45
C ARG A 170 -20.93 -20.27 -1.04
N VAL A 171 -21.92 -20.47 -1.92
CA VAL A 171 -21.72 -20.50 -3.37
C VAL A 171 -21.97 -19.12 -3.99
N ILE A 172 -23.01 -18.43 -3.52
CA ILE A 172 -23.41 -17.13 -4.05
C ILE A 172 -22.87 -16.02 -3.13
N PRO A 173 -22.20 -14.99 -3.67
CA PRO A 173 -21.77 -13.85 -2.87
C PRO A 173 -22.95 -13.14 -2.20
N SER A 174 -22.91 -13.02 -0.88
CA SER A 174 -24.01 -12.39 -0.12
C SER A 174 -24.30 -10.92 -0.51
N PRO A 175 -23.31 -10.09 -0.92
CA PRO A 175 -23.61 -8.76 -1.45
C PRO A 175 -24.49 -8.78 -2.70
N LEU A 176 -24.31 -9.77 -3.59
CA LEU A 176 -25.14 -9.93 -4.77
C LEU A 176 -26.59 -10.25 -4.37
N VAL A 177 -26.78 -11.15 -3.42
CA VAL A 177 -28.11 -11.50 -2.90
C VAL A 177 -28.80 -10.28 -2.27
N CYS A 178 -28.03 -9.48 -1.49
CA CYS A 178 -28.52 -8.23 -0.93
C CYS A 178 -29.06 -7.29 -2.02
N ILE A 179 -28.29 -7.07 -3.08
CA ILE A 179 -28.68 -6.21 -4.18
C ILE A 179 -29.94 -6.73 -4.88
N LEU A 180 -29.99 -8.02 -5.23
CA LEU A 180 -31.13 -8.61 -5.92
C LEU A 180 -32.42 -8.54 -5.09
N VAL A 181 -32.33 -8.89 -3.81
CA VAL A 181 -33.48 -8.86 -2.88
C VAL A 181 -33.99 -7.44 -2.66
N LEU A 182 -33.09 -6.49 -2.39
CA LEU A 182 -33.50 -5.11 -2.15
C LEU A 182 -34.02 -4.41 -3.41
N THR A 183 -33.44 -4.72 -4.58
CA THR A 183 -33.93 -4.20 -5.86
C THR A 183 -35.33 -4.74 -6.14
N ALA A 184 -35.54 -6.05 -5.99
CA ALA A 184 -36.86 -6.66 -6.16
C ALA A 184 -37.90 -6.08 -5.19
N LEU A 185 -37.51 -5.90 -3.91
CA LEU A 185 -38.36 -5.30 -2.89
C LEU A 185 -38.77 -3.85 -3.27
N ALA A 186 -37.79 -3.04 -3.68
CA ALA A 186 -38.02 -1.65 -4.07
C ALA A 186 -39.00 -1.56 -5.25
N MET A 187 -38.85 -2.44 -6.26
CA MET A 187 -39.69 -2.49 -7.42
C MET A 187 -41.15 -2.96 -7.10
N VAL A 188 -41.27 -4.02 -6.28
CA VAL A 188 -42.60 -4.59 -5.95
C VAL A 188 -43.41 -3.65 -5.05
N VAL A 189 -42.73 -2.99 -4.09
CA VAL A 189 -43.38 -2.06 -3.15
C VAL A 189 -43.57 -0.67 -3.78
N GLY A 190 -42.84 -0.36 -4.86
CA GLY A 190 -42.91 0.95 -5.52
C GLY A 190 -42.34 2.07 -4.66
N LEU A 191 -41.20 1.79 -3.98
CA LEU A 191 -40.55 2.76 -3.11
C LEU A 191 -39.88 3.88 -3.94
N ASP A 192 -40.26 5.11 -3.64
CA ASP A 192 -39.58 6.29 -4.21
C ASP A 192 -38.29 6.57 -3.46
N ILE A 193 -37.22 5.91 -3.89
CA ILE A 193 -35.89 6.01 -3.32
C ILE A 193 -34.86 6.13 -4.45
N ARG A 194 -33.71 6.79 -4.14
CA ARG A 194 -32.67 6.99 -5.14
C ARG A 194 -32.11 5.65 -5.63
N THR A 195 -31.91 5.56 -6.94
CA THR A 195 -31.33 4.41 -7.63
C THR A 195 -30.00 4.76 -8.28
N VAL A 196 -29.30 3.76 -8.81
CA VAL A 196 -28.04 3.97 -9.51
C VAL A 196 -28.20 4.85 -10.74
N SER A 197 -29.31 4.75 -11.47
CA SER A 197 -29.59 5.61 -12.63
C SER A 197 -29.75 7.08 -12.29
N ASP A 198 -30.12 7.41 -11.04
CA ASP A 198 -30.18 8.80 -10.56
C ASP A 198 -28.80 9.39 -10.27
N MET A 199 -27.76 8.56 -10.21
CA MET A 199 -26.39 8.95 -9.89
C MET A 199 -25.52 9.22 -11.12
N GLY A 200 -25.99 8.85 -12.32
CA GLY A 200 -25.27 9.06 -13.57
C GLY A 200 -25.48 7.95 -14.59
N GLU A 201 -24.76 8.04 -15.70
CA GLU A 201 -24.92 7.13 -16.83
C GLU A 201 -24.24 5.78 -16.56
N LEU A 202 -24.91 4.71 -16.98
CA LEU A 202 -24.40 3.35 -17.02
C LEU A 202 -23.85 3.01 -18.41
N PRO A 203 -22.95 2.02 -18.54
CA PRO A 203 -22.51 1.53 -19.82
C PRO A 203 -23.68 0.89 -20.59
N ASP A 204 -23.97 1.40 -21.76
CA ASP A 204 -24.88 0.84 -22.76
C ASP A 204 -24.14 0.29 -23.97
N THR A 205 -22.87 0.63 -24.10
CA THR A 205 -21.98 0.27 -25.20
C THR A 205 -20.62 -0.19 -24.68
N LEU A 206 -19.81 -0.75 -25.58
CA LEU A 206 -18.42 -1.03 -25.30
C LEU A 206 -17.63 0.29 -25.16
N PRO A 207 -16.58 0.33 -24.30
CA PRO A 207 -15.78 1.53 -24.17
C PRO A 207 -15.11 1.90 -25.48
N VAL A 208 -15.12 3.19 -25.79
CA VAL A 208 -14.51 3.76 -27.00
C VAL A 208 -13.22 4.47 -26.60
N PHE A 209 -12.25 4.45 -27.51
CA PHE A 209 -11.00 5.18 -27.30
C PHE A 209 -11.27 6.68 -27.20
N LEU A 210 -10.80 7.28 -26.12
CA LEU A 210 -10.90 8.70 -25.84
C LEU A 210 -9.50 9.26 -25.59
N TRP A 211 -9.26 10.49 -26.04
CA TRP A 211 -8.11 11.26 -25.63
C TRP A 211 -8.60 12.38 -24.72
N PRO A 212 -8.09 12.52 -23.48
CA PRO A 212 -8.56 13.56 -22.57
C PRO A 212 -8.41 14.96 -23.18
N GLU A 213 -9.49 15.72 -23.21
CA GLU A 213 -9.54 17.09 -23.75
C GLU A 213 -9.03 18.10 -22.73
N VAL A 214 -7.75 17.99 -22.36
CA VAL A 214 -7.08 18.94 -21.46
C VAL A 214 -5.99 19.71 -22.20
N PRO A 215 -5.76 20.99 -21.86
CA PRO A 215 -4.66 21.76 -22.44
C PRO A 215 -3.32 21.12 -22.07
N LEU A 216 -2.46 20.88 -23.06
CA LEU A 216 -1.11 20.34 -22.83
C LEU A 216 -0.15 21.47 -22.40
N THR A 217 -0.41 22.03 -21.22
CA THR A 217 0.34 23.13 -20.63
C THR A 217 1.02 22.70 -19.33
N LEU A 218 2.02 23.48 -18.91
CA LEU A 218 2.68 23.27 -17.61
C LEU A 218 1.69 23.44 -16.45
N GLU A 219 0.71 24.33 -16.60
CA GLU A 219 -0.35 24.55 -15.60
C GLU A 219 -1.18 23.28 -15.39
N THR A 220 -1.65 22.65 -16.48
CA THR A 220 -2.35 21.36 -16.41
C THR A 220 -1.50 20.30 -15.72
N LEU A 221 -0.22 20.21 -16.05
CA LEU A 221 0.69 19.27 -15.40
C LEU A 221 0.83 19.55 -13.89
N MET A 222 0.95 20.82 -13.49
CA MET A 222 1.02 21.19 -12.08
C MET A 222 -0.27 20.87 -11.32
N ILE A 223 -1.43 20.94 -11.97
CA ILE A 223 -2.72 20.56 -11.39
C ILE A 223 -2.79 19.05 -11.19
N ILE A 224 -2.52 18.25 -12.23
CA ILE A 224 -2.71 16.79 -12.19
C ILE A 224 -1.58 16.04 -11.50
N PHE A 225 -0.35 16.56 -11.48
CA PHE A 225 0.83 15.85 -10.97
C PHE A 225 0.71 15.43 -9.50
N PRO A 226 0.27 16.27 -8.53
CA PRO A 226 0.11 15.86 -7.14
C PRO A 226 -0.87 14.69 -6.98
N TYR A 227 -1.98 14.73 -7.71
CA TYR A 227 -2.97 13.65 -7.73
C TYR A 227 -2.39 12.39 -8.35
N SER A 228 -1.75 12.49 -9.52
CA SER A 228 -1.15 11.37 -10.22
C SER A 228 -0.05 10.70 -9.39
N ALA A 229 0.78 11.49 -8.71
CA ALA A 229 1.81 10.99 -7.81
C ALA A 229 1.19 10.26 -6.59
N GLY A 230 0.15 10.84 -5.98
CA GLY A 230 -0.61 10.21 -4.89
C GLY A 230 -1.24 8.89 -5.34
N LEU A 231 -1.91 8.89 -6.50
CA LEU A 231 -2.51 7.71 -7.10
C LEU A 231 -1.45 6.63 -7.40
N ALA A 232 -0.29 7.01 -7.94
CA ALA A 232 0.78 6.07 -8.23
C ALA A 232 1.32 5.41 -6.96
N VAL A 233 1.58 6.18 -5.92
CA VAL A 233 2.09 5.67 -4.64
C VAL A 233 1.06 4.75 -3.98
N VAL A 234 -0.18 5.21 -3.80
CA VAL A 234 -1.24 4.45 -3.13
C VAL A 234 -1.58 3.20 -3.93
N GLY A 235 -1.73 3.31 -5.25
CA GLY A 235 -2.06 2.17 -6.10
C GLY A 235 -0.96 1.10 -6.13
N LEU A 236 0.32 1.49 -6.16
CA LEU A 236 1.42 0.54 -6.07
C LEU A 236 1.50 -0.11 -4.69
N LEU A 237 1.27 0.66 -3.63
CA LEU A 237 1.25 0.18 -2.25
C LEU A 237 0.19 -0.92 -2.07
N GLU A 238 -1.05 -0.64 -2.47
CA GLU A 238 -2.16 -1.58 -2.40
C GLU A 238 -1.92 -2.81 -3.28
N SER A 239 -1.38 -2.61 -4.49
CA SER A 239 -1.06 -3.71 -5.40
C SER A 239 0.04 -4.63 -4.86
N MET A 240 1.08 -4.06 -4.24
CA MET A 240 2.17 -4.85 -3.65
C MET A 240 1.70 -5.62 -2.42
N MET A 241 0.85 -5.01 -1.57
CA MET A 241 0.23 -5.69 -0.44
C MET A 241 -0.64 -6.85 -0.89
N THR A 242 -1.51 -6.59 -1.88
CA THR A 242 -2.38 -7.62 -2.46
C THR A 242 -1.57 -8.76 -3.06
N ALA A 243 -0.52 -8.45 -3.81
CA ALA A 243 0.37 -9.45 -4.39
C ALA A 243 1.04 -10.32 -3.31
N THR A 244 1.43 -9.72 -2.19
CA THR A 244 2.02 -10.47 -1.06
C THR A 244 0.99 -11.39 -0.41
N ILE A 245 -0.24 -10.91 -0.20
CA ILE A 245 -1.33 -11.74 0.35
C ILE A 245 -1.65 -12.91 -0.58
N VAL A 246 -1.68 -12.68 -1.90
CA VAL A 246 -1.91 -13.75 -2.88
C VAL A 246 -0.72 -14.71 -2.94
N ASP A 247 0.52 -14.21 -2.84
CA ASP A 247 1.73 -15.05 -2.74
C ASP A 247 1.60 -16.01 -1.54
N ASP A 248 1.23 -15.49 -0.37
CA ASP A 248 1.05 -16.28 0.87
C ASP A 248 -0.10 -17.29 0.76
N LEU A 249 -1.22 -16.91 0.14
CA LEU A 249 -2.38 -17.80 -0.03
C LEU A 249 -2.16 -18.93 -1.03
N THR A 250 -1.20 -18.79 -1.92
CA THR A 250 -0.94 -19.75 -3.01
C THR A 250 0.42 -20.43 -2.91
N ASP A 251 1.23 -20.07 -1.90
CA ASP A 251 2.61 -20.54 -1.71
C ASP A 251 3.48 -20.35 -2.97
N THR A 252 3.28 -19.23 -3.67
CA THR A 252 4.02 -18.88 -4.90
C THR A 252 4.52 -17.46 -4.85
N SER A 253 5.61 -17.17 -5.56
CA SER A 253 6.18 -15.82 -5.64
C SER A 253 5.71 -15.05 -6.88
N SER A 254 5.72 -13.72 -6.77
CA SER A 254 5.37 -12.80 -7.85
C SER A 254 6.50 -11.84 -8.22
N ASP A 255 6.50 -11.35 -9.46
CA ASP A 255 7.40 -10.29 -9.91
C ASP A 255 6.78 -8.91 -9.61
N LYS A 256 7.19 -8.31 -8.49
CA LYS A 256 6.69 -7.02 -8.02
C LYS A 256 7.01 -5.87 -9.00
N ASN A 257 8.16 -5.90 -9.67
CA ASN A 257 8.52 -4.84 -10.63
C ASN A 257 7.73 -4.96 -11.93
N ARG A 258 7.46 -6.19 -12.38
CA ARG A 258 6.55 -6.43 -13.50
C ARG A 258 5.14 -5.99 -13.14
N GLU A 259 4.70 -6.21 -11.91
CA GLU A 259 3.41 -5.76 -11.42
C GLU A 259 3.28 -4.23 -11.46
N CYS A 260 4.29 -3.48 -10.99
CA CYS A 260 4.29 -2.01 -11.11
C CYS A 260 4.09 -1.54 -12.56
N LYS A 261 4.82 -2.15 -13.49
CA LYS A 261 4.69 -1.82 -14.94
C LYS A 261 3.32 -2.20 -15.48
N GLY A 262 2.82 -3.37 -15.08
CA GLY A 262 1.50 -3.85 -15.49
C GLY A 262 0.37 -2.94 -15.03
N GLN A 263 0.38 -2.52 -13.78
CA GLN A 263 -0.58 -1.57 -13.23
C GLN A 263 -0.54 -0.22 -13.96
N GLY A 264 0.68 0.24 -14.29
CA GLY A 264 0.85 1.48 -15.05
C GLY A 264 0.26 1.38 -16.46
N ILE A 265 0.52 0.29 -17.20
CA ILE A 265 -0.06 0.07 -18.53
C ILE A 265 -1.59 -0.02 -18.42
N ALA A 266 -2.11 -0.70 -17.42
CA ALA A 266 -3.54 -0.82 -17.19
C ALA A 266 -4.20 0.54 -16.89
N ASN A 267 -3.57 1.40 -16.09
CA ASN A 267 -4.08 2.74 -15.81
C ASN A 267 -4.03 3.67 -17.03
N ILE A 268 -3.00 3.60 -17.87
CA ILE A 268 -2.99 4.32 -19.13
C ILE A 268 -4.14 3.85 -20.03
N GLY A 269 -4.33 2.54 -20.16
CA GLY A 269 -5.45 1.97 -20.91
C GLY A 269 -6.80 2.39 -20.35
N SER A 270 -6.96 2.42 -19.03
CA SER A 270 -8.19 2.88 -18.36
C SER A 270 -8.50 4.33 -18.71
N GLY A 271 -7.52 5.25 -18.57
CA GLY A 271 -7.70 6.65 -18.93
C GLY A 271 -8.07 6.87 -20.40
N LEU A 272 -7.50 6.07 -21.31
CA LEU A 272 -7.81 6.10 -22.75
C LEU A 272 -9.18 5.50 -23.11
N LEU A 273 -9.77 4.70 -22.24
CA LEU A 273 -11.11 4.12 -22.43
C LEU A 273 -12.17 4.79 -21.55
N GLY A 274 -11.89 5.99 -21.03
CA GLY A 274 -12.83 6.76 -20.24
C GLY A 274 -13.02 6.24 -18.82
N GLY A 275 -12.05 5.46 -18.32
CA GLY A 275 -12.08 4.89 -16.98
C GLY A 275 -11.18 5.63 -15.99
N MET A 276 -11.54 5.56 -14.72
CA MET A 276 -10.75 6.09 -13.60
C MET A 276 -9.53 5.21 -13.30
N ALA A 277 -8.60 5.71 -12.49
CA ALA A 277 -7.47 4.93 -12.00
C ALA A 277 -7.92 3.80 -11.06
N GLY A 278 -7.20 2.70 -11.10
CA GLY A 278 -7.41 1.56 -10.22
C GLY A 278 -6.10 0.88 -9.83
N CYS A 279 -6.22 -0.16 -9.05
CA CYS A 279 -5.12 -0.98 -8.56
C CYS A 279 -5.61 -2.38 -8.18
N ALA A 280 -4.71 -3.21 -7.64
CA ALA A 280 -5.11 -4.54 -7.17
C ALA A 280 -6.00 -4.45 -5.92
N MET A 281 -7.03 -5.28 -5.89
CA MET A 281 -8.02 -5.32 -4.82
C MET A 281 -7.79 -6.54 -3.92
N ILE A 282 -7.57 -6.32 -2.63
CA ILE A 282 -7.35 -7.39 -1.65
C ILE A 282 -8.56 -8.33 -1.58
N GLY A 283 -9.75 -7.77 -1.37
CA GLY A 283 -10.99 -8.55 -1.19
C GLY A 283 -11.27 -9.48 -2.37
N GLN A 284 -11.30 -8.94 -3.57
CA GLN A 284 -11.60 -9.68 -4.81
C GLN A 284 -10.51 -10.69 -5.16
N SER A 285 -9.25 -10.37 -4.90
CA SER A 285 -8.15 -11.33 -5.09
C SER A 285 -8.26 -12.51 -4.13
N VAL A 286 -8.62 -12.27 -2.87
CA VAL A 286 -8.87 -13.34 -1.89
C VAL A 286 -10.10 -14.17 -2.29
N ILE A 287 -11.19 -13.54 -2.75
CA ILE A 287 -12.37 -14.23 -3.26
C ILE A 287 -11.99 -15.10 -4.45
N ASN A 288 -11.22 -14.57 -5.41
CA ASN A 288 -10.77 -15.31 -6.59
C ASN A 288 -10.00 -16.56 -6.20
N VAL A 289 -8.98 -16.43 -5.34
CA VAL A 289 -8.15 -17.54 -4.90
C VAL A 289 -8.95 -18.58 -4.11
N LYS A 290 -9.83 -18.15 -3.20
CA LYS A 290 -10.68 -19.06 -2.41
C LYS A 290 -11.73 -19.77 -3.25
N SER A 291 -12.20 -19.15 -4.33
CA SER A 291 -13.12 -19.75 -5.30
C SER A 291 -12.44 -20.66 -6.33
N GLY A 292 -11.14 -20.83 -6.24
CA GLY A 292 -10.35 -21.73 -7.07
C GLY A 292 -9.57 -21.07 -8.20
N GLY A 293 -9.61 -19.74 -8.35
CA GLY A 293 -8.81 -19.00 -9.33
C GLY A 293 -7.32 -19.08 -9.03
N ARG A 294 -6.51 -19.35 -10.05
CA ARG A 294 -5.05 -19.50 -9.90
C ARG A 294 -4.28 -18.80 -11.01
N THR A 295 -4.85 -18.72 -12.21
CA THR A 295 -4.14 -18.26 -13.40
C THR A 295 -4.61 -16.87 -13.83
N ARG A 296 -3.96 -16.33 -14.84
CA ARG A 296 -4.30 -15.05 -15.48
C ARG A 296 -5.70 -15.07 -16.09
N LEU A 297 -6.20 -16.27 -16.47
CA LEU A 297 -7.49 -16.45 -17.07
C LEU A 297 -8.63 -16.00 -16.15
N SER A 298 -8.52 -16.21 -14.84
CA SER A 298 -9.55 -15.79 -13.89
C SER A 298 -9.74 -14.27 -13.89
N CYS A 299 -8.65 -13.51 -13.98
CA CYS A 299 -8.69 -12.05 -14.05
C CYS A 299 -9.30 -11.55 -15.38
N LEU A 300 -8.90 -12.17 -16.50
CA LEU A 300 -9.47 -11.89 -17.82
C LEU A 300 -10.98 -12.13 -17.84
N ILE A 301 -11.42 -13.27 -17.33
CA ILE A 301 -12.85 -13.63 -17.25
C ILE A 301 -13.60 -12.65 -16.36
N ALA A 302 -13.03 -12.26 -15.21
CA ALA A 302 -13.66 -11.28 -14.32
C ALA A 302 -13.93 -9.95 -15.03
N GLY A 303 -12.95 -9.41 -15.75
CA GLY A 303 -13.11 -8.16 -16.50
C GLY A 303 -14.11 -8.27 -17.65
N VAL A 304 -13.98 -9.28 -18.50
CA VAL A 304 -14.86 -9.47 -19.65
C VAL A 304 -16.29 -9.77 -19.21
N ALA A 305 -16.50 -10.65 -18.24
CA ALA A 305 -17.83 -10.98 -17.74
C ALA A 305 -18.48 -9.77 -17.07
N LEU A 306 -17.74 -8.95 -16.32
CA LEU A 306 -18.25 -7.70 -15.74
C LEU A 306 -18.82 -6.80 -16.83
N LEU A 307 -18.05 -6.51 -17.88
CA LEU A 307 -18.51 -5.63 -18.96
C LEU A 307 -19.74 -6.18 -19.68
N LEU A 308 -19.70 -7.46 -20.04
CA LEU A 308 -20.83 -8.09 -20.72
C LEU A 308 -22.10 -8.06 -19.86
N LEU A 309 -21.99 -8.41 -18.58
CA LEU A 309 -23.14 -8.38 -17.66
C LEU A 309 -23.72 -6.98 -17.55
N VAL A 310 -22.88 -5.95 -17.39
CA VAL A 310 -23.36 -4.58 -17.21
C VAL A 310 -23.98 -4.02 -18.50
N VAL A 311 -23.36 -4.24 -19.66
CA VAL A 311 -23.90 -3.76 -20.95
C VAL A 311 -25.25 -4.43 -21.29
N PHE A 312 -25.38 -5.75 -21.08
CA PHE A 312 -26.61 -6.45 -21.35
C PHE A 312 -27.71 -6.25 -20.29
N LEU A 313 -27.33 -5.93 -19.05
CA LEU A 313 -28.24 -5.77 -17.92
C LEU A 313 -28.29 -4.32 -17.40
N SER A 314 -27.88 -3.33 -18.21
CA SER A 314 -27.82 -1.92 -17.81
C SER A 314 -29.14 -1.40 -17.21
N ASP A 315 -30.27 -1.74 -17.80
CA ASP A 315 -31.59 -1.35 -17.30
C ASP A 315 -31.91 -1.90 -15.91
N TRP A 316 -31.48 -3.12 -15.61
CA TRP A 316 -31.62 -3.75 -14.31
C TRP A 316 -30.66 -3.17 -13.28
N VAL A 317 -29.43 -2.93 -13.69
CA VAL A 317 -28.39 -2.32 -12.85
C VAL A 317 -28.77 -0.89 -12.46
N GLY A 318 -29.40 -0.15 -13.38
CA GLY A 318 -29.92 1.20 -13.12
C GLY A 318 -30.98 1.27 -12.01
N GLN A 319 -31.74 0.20 -11.81
CA GLN A 319 -32.79 0.12 -10.80
C GLN A 319 -32.30 -0.28 -9.40
N ILE A 320 -31.01 -0.56 -9.23
CA ILE A 320 -30.44 -0.90 -7.93
C ILE A 320 -30.61 0.29 -6.98
N PRO A 321 -31.25 0.12 -5.80
CA PRO A 321 -31.40 1.19 -4.84
C PRO A 321 -30.06 1.55 -4.20
N MET A 322 -29.81 2.84 -4.02
CA MET A 322 -28.58 3.32 -3.37
C MET A 322 -28.42 2.75 -1.96
N ALA A 323 -29.52 2.50 -1.25
CA ALA A 323 -29.49 1.84 0.06
C ALA A 323 -28.83 0.45 0.03
N ALA A 324 -28.96 -0.30 -1.06
CA ALA A 324 -28.28 -1.60 -1.21
C ALA A 324 -26.79 -1.43 -1.39
N LEU A 325 -26.34 -0.45 -2.18
CA LEU A 325 -24.92 -0.14 -2.36
C LEU A 325 -24.30 0.38 -1.06
N VAL A 326 -25.00 1.21 -0.31
CA VAL A 326 -24.56 1.67 1.02
C VAL A 326 -24.35 0.48 1.96
N ALA A 327 -25.27 -0.48 2.00
CA ALA A 327 -25.12 -1.69 2.80
C ALA A 327 -23.86 -2.49 2.39
N VAL A 328 -23.61 -2.64 1.10
CA VAL A 328 -22.42 -3.30 0.57
C VAL A 328 -21.15 -2.54 0.97
N MET A 329 -21.14 -1.22 0.81
CA MET A 329 -19.96 -0.40 1.16
C MET A 329 -19.68 -0.37 2.66
N VAL A 330 -20.70 -0.36 3.51
CA VAL A 330 -20.53 -0.51 4.95
C VAL A 330 -19.90 -1.87 5.29
N MET A 331 -20.35 -2.94 4.66
CA MET A 331 -19.74 -4.27 4.80
C MET A 331 -18.28 -4.27 4.33
N VAL A 332 -17.97 -3.65 3.19
CA VAL A 332 -16.58 -3.52 2.69
C VAL A 332 -15.72 -2.75 3.70
N SER A 333 -16.22 -1.65 4.24
CA SER A 333 -15.52 -0.88 5.27
C SER A 333 -15.23 -1.74 6.52
N ILE A 334 -16.22 -2.43 7.05
CA ILE A 334 -16.08 -3.32 8.22
C ILE A 334 -15.08 -4.45 7.94
N GLY A 335 -15.16 -5.04 6.73
CA GLY A 335 -14.27 -6.14 6.31
C GLY A 335 -12.83 -5.70 6.02
N THR A 336 -12.64 -4.46 5.58
CA THR A 336 -11.32 -3.88 5.32
C THR A 336 -10.62 -3.48 6.62
N PHE A 337 -11.36 -3.06 7.65
CA PHE A 337 -10.80 -2.63 8.92
C PHE A 337 -10.08 -3.79 9.64
N SER A 338 -8.84 -3.55 10.06
CA SER A 338 -8.04 -4.53 10.81
C SER A 338 -8.43 -4.53 12.31
N TRP A 339 -9.45 -5.27 12.67
CA TRP A 339 -9.95 -5.37 14.05
C TRP A 339 -8.91 -5.91 15.03
N ASP A 340 -8.00 -6.77 14.57
CA ASP A 340 -6.91 -7.31 15.37
C ASP A 340 -5.91 -6.23 15.80
N SER A 341 -5.80 -5.15 15.03
CA SER A 341 -4.93 -4.03 15.37
C SER A 341 -5.38 -3.33 16.66
N ILE A 342 -6.70 -3.23 16.88
CA ILE A 342 -7.28 -2.67 18.11
C ILE A 342 -7.19 -3.67 19.27
N ARG A 343 -7.51 -4.94 19.03
CA ARG A 343 -7.46 -5.99 20.07
C ARG A 343 -6.04 -6.16 20.62
N ASN A 344 -5.03 -5.99 19.78
CA ASN A 344 -3.62 -6.19 20.15
C ASN A 344 -2.87 -4.89 20.48
N LEU A 345 -3.54 -3.75 20.59
CA LEU A 345 -2.92 -2.45 20.93
C LEU A 345 -2.05 -2.53 22.18
N LYS A 346 -2.50 -3.25 23.22
CA LYS A 346 -1.75 -3.41 24.46
C LYS A 346 -0.55 -4.38 24.36
N LYS A 347 -0.52 -5.23 23.33
CA LYS A 347 0.54 -6.22 23.13
C LYS A 347 1.65 -5.68 22.21
N HIS A 348 1.33 -4.72 21.37
CA HIS A 348 2.28 -4.15 20.43
C HIS A 348 3.16 -3.07 21.10
N PRO A 349 4.41 -2.91 20.65
CA PRO A 349 5.26 -1.81 21.10
C PRO A 349 4.60 -0.45 20.89
N LEU A 350 4.83 0.49 21.79
CA LEU A 350 4.25 1.83 21.71
C LEU A 350 4.58 2.54 20.40
N SER A 351 5.81 2.40 19.91
CA SER A 351 6.25 2.98 18.63
C SER A 351 5.41 2.49 17.44
N THR A 352 5.08 1.19 17.42
CA THR A 352 4.23 0.57 16.39
C THR A 352 2.82 1.17 16.41
N ASN A 353 2.26 1.33 17.62
CA ASN A 353 0.93 1.93 17.80
C ASN A 353 0.91 3.42 17.41
N ILE A 354 1.95 4.18 17.77
CA ILE A 354 2.06 5.60 17.38
C ILE A 354 2.10 5.73 15.86
N VAL A 355 2.91 4.92 15.15
CA VAL A 355 2.97 4.94 13.69
C VAL A 355 1.60 4.65 13.08
N MET A 356 0.92 3.60 13.54
CA MET A 356 -0.40 3.21 13.04
C MET A 356 -1.44 4.32 13.28
N VAL A 357 -1.55 4.82 14.52
CA VAL A 357 -2.53 5.85 14.88
C VAL A 357 -2.25 7.17 14.17
N SER A 358 -0.98 7.58 14.06
CA SER A 358 -0.61 8.81 13.33
C SER A 358 -0.95 8.69 11.84
N THR A 359 -0.71 7.53 11.22
CA THR A 359 -1.11 7.28 9.83
C THR A 359 -2.62 7.47 9.68
N VAL A 360 -3.43 6.84 10.54
CA VAL A 360 -4.90 6.99 10.52
C VAL A 360 -5.32 8.44 10.74
N ALA A 361 -4.76 9.11 11.74
CA ALA A 361 -5.13 10.48 12.08
C ALA A 361 -4.84 11.46 10.93
N VAL A 362 -3.67 11.35 10.30
CA VAL A 362 -3.29 12.20 9.16
C VAL A 362 -4.24 11.95 7.97
N VAL A 363 -4.52 10.69 7.64
CA VAL A 363 -5.44 10.36 6.54
C VAL A 363 -6.84 10.91 6.80
N VAL A 364 -7.39 10.69 7.98
CA VAL A 364 -8.75 11.14 8.32
C VAL A 364 -8.84 12.67 8.35
N ALA A 365 -7.80 13.35 8.86
CA ALA A 365 -7.76 14.81 8.90
C ALA A 365 -7.58 15.46 7.52
N THR A 366 -6.76 14.85 6.65
CA THR A 366 -6.45 15.40 5.32
C THR A 366 -7.33 14.84 4.22
N HIS A 367 -8.07 13.77 4.47
CA HIS A 367 -8.79 12.95 3.48
C HIS A 367 -7.87 12.46 2.36
N ASN A 368 -6.57 12.29 2.63
CA ASN A 368 -5.56 11.92 1.66
C ASN A 368 -4.69 10.77 2.17
N LEU A 369 -4.86 9.60 1.56
CA LEU A 369 -4.14 8.38 1.91
C LEU A 369 -2.63 8.50 1.68
N ALA A 370 -2.19 9.24 0.67
CA ALA A 370 -0.77 9.39 0.35
C ALA A 370 0.00 10.12 1.47
N TYR A 371 -0.60 11.16 2.05
CA TYR A 371 0.01 11.89 3.17
C TYR A 371 0.13 11.02 4.42
N GLY A 372 -0.87 10.20 4.70
CA GLY A 372 -0.81 9.27 5.82
C GLY A 372 0.30 8.24 5.68
N VAL A 373 0.45 7.67 4.48
CA VAL A 373 1.55 6.74 4.20
C VAL A 373 2.91 7.40 4.36
N LEU A 374 3.09 8.61 3.80
CA LEU A 374 4.34 9.35 3.91
C LEU A 374 4.71 9.60 5.38
N VAL A 375 3.80 10.15 6.18
CA VAL A 375 4.01 10.40 7.61
C VAL A 375 4.29 9.10 8.35
N GLY A 376 3.54 8.04 8.07
CA GLY A 376 3.73 6.72 8.68
C GLY A 376 5.10 6.13 8.40
N VAL A 377 5.57 6.19 7.15
CA VAL A 377 6.90 5.69 6.74
C VAL A 377 8.01 6.51 7.42
N LEU A 378 7.89 7.84 7.45
CA LEU A 378 8.87 8.70 8.12
C LEU A 378 8.95 8.41 9.61
N LEU A 379 7.81 8.31 10.30
CA LEU A 379 7.78 7.95 11.72
C LEU A 379 8.35 6.55 11.99
N ALA A 380 8.01 5.57 11.16
CA ALA A 380 8.55 4.22 11.27
C ALA A 380 10.07 4.19 11.12
N ALA A 381 10.61 4.95 10.15
CA ALA A 381 12.04 5.07 9.94
C ALA A 381 12.74 5.75 11.14
N LEU A 382 12.16 6.83 11.68
CA LEU A 382 12.69 7.52 12.86
C LEU A 382 12.71 6.61 14.11
N PHE A 383 11.60 5.91 14.37
CA PHE A 383 11.54 4.97 15.50
C PHE A 383 12.50 3.81 15.32
N PHE A 384 12.69 3.33 14.09
CA PHE A 384 13.66 2.27 13.81
C PHE A 384 15.08 2.74 14.06
N ALA A 385 15.46 3.92 13.55
CA ALA A 385 16.78 4.50 13.78
C ALA A 385 17.05 4.73 15.27
N ASN A 386 16.08 5.31 15.99
CA ASN A 386 16.18 5.51 17.44
C ASN A 386 16.32 4.18 18.19
N LYS A 387 15.54 3.16 17.84
CA LYS A 387 15.63 1.85 18.48
C LYS A 387 16.98 1.19 18.28
N ILE A 388 17.53 1.24 17.06
CA ILE A 388 18.87 0.68 16.77
C ILE A 388 19.95 1.42 17.52
N GLY A 389 19.86 2.75 17.65
CA GLY A 389 20.81 3.56 18.43
C GLY A 389 20.90 3.15 19.91
N HIS A 390 19.83 2.57 20.46
CA HIS A 390 19.83 2.06 21.84
C HIS A 390 20.56 0.72 21.99
N PHE A 391 20.79 -0.02 20.92
CA PHE A 391 21.53 -1.30 20.97
C PHE A 391 23.06 -1.14 21.01
N LEU A 392 23.57 0.06 21.23
CA LEU A 392 24.98 0.27 21.51
C LEU A 392 25.26 0.08 23.00
N TYR A 393 26.16 -0.81 23.30
CA TYR A 393 26.64 -1.07 24.66
C TYR A 393 28.18 -1.05 24.66
N VAL A 394 28.78 -0.28 25.58
CA VAL A 394 30.22 -0.21 25.78
C VAL A 394 30.50 -0.60 27.22
N SER A 395 31.28 -1.63 27.40
CA SER A 395 31.82 -2.03 28.71
C SER A 395 33.31 -1.81 28.75
N SER A 396 33.85 -1.47 29.93
CA SER A 396 35.28 -1.33 30.13
C SER A 396 35.78 -2.25 31.21
N GLU A 397 36.93 -2.84 30.99
CA GLU A 397 37.66 -3.69 31.95
C GLU A 397 39.07 -3.13 32.11
N GLN A 398 39.50 -2.94 33.36
CA GLN A 398 40.87 -2.53 33.68
C GLN A 398 41.68 -3.78 34.01
N GLU A 399 42.89 -3.86 33.45
CA GLU A 399 43.79 -4.94 33.79
C GLU A 399 44.26 -4.84 35.27
N ALA A 400 44.65 -5.96 35.89
CA ALA A 400 45.11 -6.01 37.27
C ALA A 400 46.33 -5.12 37.55
N SER A 401 47.11 -4.78 36.49
CA SER A 401 48.25 -3.86 36.54
C SER A 401 47.84 -2.39 36.74
N GLY A 402 46.58 -2.05 36.44
CA GLY A 402 46.06 -0.69 36.45
C GLY A 402 46.54 0.20 35.29
N ARG A 403 47.39 -0.32 34.39
CA ARG A 403 48.01 0.44 33.29
C ARG A 403 47.31 0.31 31.96
N GLU A 404 46.54 -0.77 31.77
CA GLU A 404 45.76 -1.01 30.52
C GLU A 404 44.28 -1.04 30.79
N ARG A 405 43.52 -0.39 29.91
CA ARG A 405 42.06 -0.46 29.90
C ARG A 405 41.55 -0.94 28.54
N THR A 406 40.70 -1.96 28.59
CA THR A 406 40.04 -2.50 27.40
C THR A 406 38.54 -2.07 27.37
N TYR A 407 38.15 -1.36 26.31
CA TYR A 407 36.77 -1.04 26.02
C TYR A 407 36.21 -2.04 25.01
N LYS A 408 35.17 -2.78 25.40
CA LYS A 408 34.45 -3.74 24.52
C LYS A 408 33.18 -3.08 24.02
N VAL A 409 33.13 -2.86 22.73
CA VAL A 409 31.97 -2.23 22.05
C VAL A 409 31.12 -3.30 21.41
N VAL A 410 29.81 -3.28 21.71
CA VAL A 410 28.82 -4.23 21.17
C VAL A 410 27.67 -3.45 20.59
N GLY A 411 27.33 -3.72 19.34
CA GLY A 411 26.16 -3.16 18.69
C GLY A 411 26.46 -2.28 17.49
N GLN A 412 25.57 -1.32 17.22
CA GLN A 412 25.57 -0.54 15.99
C GLN A 412 26.05 0.89 16.26
N VAL A 413 27.10 1.33 15.57
CA VAL A 413 27.63 2.70 15.62
C VAL A 413 27.26 3.40 14.32
N PHE A 414 26.49 4.47 14.40
CA PHE A 414 26.03 5.28 13.28
C PHE A 414 25.60 6.66 13.78
N PHE A 415 25.12 7.54 12.90
CA PHE A 415 24.82 8.94 13.24
C PHE A 415 23.98 9.12 14.53
N SER A 416 23.03 8.23 14.81
CA SER A 416 22.14 8.33 15.99
C SER A 416 22.79 7.83 17.29
N SER A 417 23.85 7.03 17.23
CA SER A 417 24.53 6.45 18.40
C SER A 417 25.95 6.97 18.61
N SER A 418 26.45 7.83 17.72
CA SER A 418 27.83 8.37 17.75
C SER A 418 28.16 9.12 19.05
N ASP A 419 27.21 9.96 19.52
CA ASP A 419 27.44 10.71 20.78
C ASP A 419 27.50 9.79 21.99
N LYS A 420 26.63 8.77 22.02
CA LYS A 420 26.67 7.75 23.08
C LYS A 420 27.95 6.94 23.03
N PHE A 421 28.45 6.62 21.83
CA PHE A 421 29.73 5.95 21.65
C PHE A 421 30.85 6.78 22.25
N VAL A 422 31.01 8.04 21.84
CA VAL A 422 32.07 8.95 22.35
C VAL A 422 31.95 9.17 23.87
N GLY A 423 30.73 9.36 24.38
CA GLY A 423 30.44 9.56 25.79
C GLY A 423 30.70 8.35 26.69
N SER A 424 30.94 7.17 26.11
CA SER A 424 31.22 5.94 26.86
C SER A 424 32.68 5.78 27.24
N PHE A 425 33.55 6.65 26.77
CA PHE A 425 34.99 6.61 27.07
C PHE A 425 35.37 7.64 28.13
N ASP A 426 36.19 7.22 29.09
CA ASP A 426 36.78 8.14 30.06
C ASP A 426 38.13 8.67 29.52
N PHE A 427 38.12 9.93 29.08
CA PHE A 427 39.31 10.58 28.54
C PHE A 427 40.28 11.13 29.61
N LYS A 428 39.85 11.14 30.89
CA LYS A 428 40.65 11.71 31.98
C LYS A 428 41.38 10.66 32.81
N GLU A 429 41.14 9.40 32.51
CA GLU A 429 41.80 8.31 33.21
C GLU A 429 43.30 8.22 32.82
N ALA A 430 44.16 8.20 33.79
CA ALA A 430 45.62 8.06 33.58
C ALA A 430 45.97 6.58 33.37
N VAL A 431 45.93 6.12 32.10
CA VAL A 431 46.31 4.77 31.69
C VAL A 431 47.37 4.85 30.59
N ASP A 432 48.32 3.91 30.59
CA ASP A 432 49.40 3.88 29.59
C ASP A 432 48.89 3.36 28.24
N LYS A 433 47.94 2.40 28.26
CA LYS A 433 47.36 1.77 27.06
C LYS A 433 45.88 1.63 27.14
N VAL A 434 45.19 1.94 26.01
CA VAL A 434 43.76 1.72 25.81
C VAL A 434 43.56 0.79 24.60
N VAL A 435 42.86 -0.30 24.82
CA VAL A 435 42.43 -1.22 23.74
C VAL A 435 40.95 -1.03 23.47
N ILE A 436 40.61 -0.73 22.22
CA ILE A 436 39.24 -0.60 21.77
C ILE A 436 38.86 -1.86 20.95
N ASP A 437 38.13 -2.76 21.57
CA ASP A 437 37.71 -4.02 20.95
C ASP A 437 36.34 -3.82 20.25
N LEU A 438 36.36 -3.86 18.90
CA LEU A 438 35.24 -3.66 18.01
C LEU A 438 34.75 -4.96 17.38
N ALA A 439 35.15 -6.14 17.89
CA ALA A 439 34.79 -7.44 17.32
C ALA A 439 33.26 -7.66 17.21
N ARG A 440 32.47 -7.01 18.06
CA ARG A 440 30.99 -7.09 18.07
C ARG A 440 30.32 -5.76 17.71
N ALA A 441 31.08 -4.80 17.17
CA ALA A 441 30.58 -3.52 16.72
C ALA A 441 30.49 -3.46 15.20
N HIS A 442 29.51 -2.72 14.70
CA HIS A 442 29.34 -2.45 13.28
C HIS A 442 29.28 -0.95 13.06
N PHE A 443 30.16 -0.45 12.19
CA PHE A 443 30.20 0.95 11.77
C PHE A 443 29.49 1.10 10.44
N TRP A 444 28.48 1.98 10.38
CA TRP A 444 27.56 2.05 9.24
C TRP A 444 27.75 3.28 8.35
N ASP A 445 28.27 4.36 8.89
CA ASP A 445 28.35 5.63 8.19
C ASP A 445 29.62 6.43 8.56
N ILE A 446 29.82 7.53 7.86
CA ILE A 446 30.98 8.43 8.07
C ILE A 446 30.95 9.05 9.47
N THR A 447 29.76 9.30 10.05
CA THR A 447 29.64 9.86 11.40
C THR A 447 30.19 8.90 12.47
N ALA A 448 29.93 7.60 12.28
CA ALA A 448 30.51 6.57 13.15
C ALA A 448 32.03 6.54 13.07
N VAL A 449 32.59 6.65 11.85
CA VAL A 449 34.04 6.69 11.65
C VAL A 449 34.64 7.93 12.33
N ALA A 450 34.03 9.11 12.13
CA ALA A 450 34.45 10.34 12.77
C ALA A 450 34.37 10.26 14.32
N ALA A 451 33.40 9.55 14.87
CA ALA A 451 33.27 9.29 16.28
C ALA A 451 34.44 8.41 16.80
N LEU A 452 34.83 7.38 16.04
CA LEU A 452 36.00 6.56 16.35
C LEU A 452 37.29 7.39 16.31
N ASP A 453 37.51 8.17 15.25
CA ASP A 453 38.66 9.07 15.12
C ASP A 453 38.72 10.01 16.30
N LYS A 454 37.62 10.63 16.68
CA LYS A 454 37.54 11.53 17.84
C LYS A 454 37.97 10.85 19.16
N VAL A 455 37.53 9.62 19.37
CA VAL A 455 37.89 8.84 20.57
C VAL A 455 39.36 8.52 20.56
N VAL A 456 39.90 7.98 19.46
CA VAL A 456 41.32 7.59 19.37
C VAL A 456 42.22 8.79 19.51
N ILE A 457 41.94 9.90 18.82
CA ILE A 457 42.74 11.12 18.87
C ILE A 457 42.74 11.74 20.29
N LYS A 458 41.57 11.81 20.94
CA LYS A 458 41.48 12.33 22.31
C LYS A 458 42.27 11.50 23.30
N LEU A 459 42.17 10.17 23.26
CA LEU A 459 42.93 9.29 24.13
C LEU A 459 44.44 9.40 23.90
N ARG A 460 44.89 9.46 22.64
CA ARG A 460 46.30 9.68 22.28
C ARG A 460 46.82 11.05 22.75
N ARG A 461 45.98 12.08 22.71
CA ARG A 461 46.30 13.43 23.19
C ARG A 461 46.53 13.47 24.70
N GLU A 462 45.82 12.65 25.47
CA GLU A 462 46.03 12.52 26.93
C GLU A 462 47.21 11.59 27.28
N GLY A 463 47.94 11.09 26.28
CA GLY A 463 49.16 10.31 26.44
C GLY A 463 49.00 8.79 26.41
N ALA A 464 47.83 8.27 26.17
CA ALA A 464 47.60 6.84 26.08
C ALA A 464 47.98 6.28 24.70
N GLU A 465 48.64 5.11 24.67
CA GLU A 465 48.75 4.31 23.45
C GLU A 465 47.39 3.68 23.14
N VAL A 466 46.86 3.89 21.92
CA VAL A 466 45.54 3.37 21.55
C VAL A 466 45.65 2.33 20.46
N GLU A 467 45.15 1.13 20.77
CA GLU A 467 45.03 0.00 19.85
C GLU A 467 43.57 -0.26 19.51
N VAL A 468 43.20 -0.18 18.22
CA VAL A 468 41.89 -0.55 17.72
C VAL A 468 41.96 -1.94 17.11
N ARG A 469 41.11 -2.87 17.59
CA ARG A 469 41.15 -4.26 17.11
C ARG A 469 39.74 -4.82 16.86
N GLY A 470 39.67 -5.86 16.06
CA GLY A 470 38.46 -6.68 15.89
C GLY A 470 37.44 -6.11 14.93
N LEU A 471 37.78 -5.11 14.11
CA LEU A 471 36.85 -4.63 13.06
C LEU A 471 36.46 -5.77 12.12
N ASN A 472 35.15 -5.96 11.89
CA ASN A 472 34.70 -6.86 10.85
C ASN A 472 34.99 -6.27 9.45
N GLU A 473 35.04 -7.11 8.42
CA GLU A 473 35.45 -6.74 7.06
C GLU A 473 34.67 -5.52 6.52
N ALA A 474 33.34 -5.45 6.73
CA ALA A 474 32.53 -4.33 6.27
C ALA A 474 32.86 -3.03 6.99
N SER A 475 33.04 -3.06 8.32
CA SER A 475 33.41 -1.89 9.11
C SER A 475 34.86 -1.46 8.84
N ALA A 476 35.80 -2.40 8.67
CA ALA A 476 37.18 -2.12 8.29
C ALA A 476 37.27 -1.36 6.97
N THR A 477 36.47 -1.80 5.94
CA THR A 477 36.45 -1.11 4.65
C THR A 477 36.10 0.37 4.77
N ILE A 478 35.10 0.72 5.61
CA ILE A 478 34.69 2.12 5.82
C ILE A 478 35.75 2.89 6.65
N VAL A 479 36.23 2.27 7.71
CA VAL A 479 37.24 2.90 8.60
C VAL A 479 38.54 3.14 7.85
N ASP A 480 39.08 2.16 7.10
CA ASP A 480 40.27 2.29 6.31
C ASP A 480 40.19 3.38 5.24
N ARG A 481 38.99 3.52 4.65
CA ARG A 481 38.75 4.51 3.59
C ARG A 481 38.62 5.93 4.14
N PHE A 482 37.86 6.12 5.21
CA PHE A 482 37.46 7.42 5.70
C PHE A 482 38.06 7.80 7.04
N GLY A 483 38.60 6.85 7.80
CA GLY A 483 39.24 7.12 9.09
C GLY A 483 40.53 7.93 8.92
N VAL A 484 40.78 8.81 9.87
CA VAL A 484 41.97 9.71 9.88
C VAL A 484 42.91 9.45 11.05
N HIS A 485 42.47 8.71 12.07
CA HIS A 485 43.24 8.51 13.31
C HIS A 485 44.61 7.85 13.12
N ASP A 486 44.84 7.12 12.02
CA ASP A 486 46.12 6.52 11.66
C ASP A 486 46.82 7.23 10.51
N LYS A 487 46.33 8.40 10.05
CA LYS A 487 46.92 9.21 8.99
C LYS A 487 47.59 10.44 9.58
N PRO A 488 48.95 10.56 9.57
CA PRO A 488 49.66 11.65 10.22
C PRO A 488 49.22 13.05 9.77
N GLU A 489 48.97 13.23 8.48
CA GLU A 489 48.64 14.52 7.88
C GLU A 489 47.25 15.06 8.23
N ALA A 490 46.31 14.20 8.68
CA ALA A 490 44.96 14.59 8.99
C ALA A 490 44.71 14.80 10.50
N VAL A 491 45.59 14.31 11.35
CA VAL A 491 45.53 14.52 12.81
C VAL A 491 45.73 16.00 13.17
N ASP A 492 46.64 16.69 12.46
CA ASP A 492 46.90 18.13 12.67
C ASP A 492 45.69 19.00 12.30
N GLN A 493 44.92 18.63 11.29
CA GLN A 493 43.70 19.35 10.87
C GLN A 493 42.52 19.22 11.87
N LEU A 494 42.45 18.16 12.65
CA LEU A 494 41.44 17.95 13.68
C LEU A 494 41.79 18.58 15.04
N MET A 495 43.00 19.07 15.20
CA MET A 495 43.46 19.72 16.42
C MET A 495 43.18 21.23 16.44
N ASP A 496 42.86 21.82 15.28
CA ASP A 496 42.58 23.26 15.07
C ASP A 496 41.09 23.64 15.16
N HIS A 497 40.19 22.69 15.40
CA HIS A 497 38.77 22.86 15.67
C HIS A 497 38.37 22.15 16.97
#